data_bc4ec21a18fdce392ee76ff87c2fbe89
#
_entry.id   bc4ec21a18fdce392ee76ff87c2fbe89
#
_cell.length_a   1.000
_cell.length_b   1.000
_cell.length_c   1.000
_cell.angle_alpha   90.00
_cell.angle_beta   90.00
_cell.angle_gamma   90.00
#
_symmetry.space_group_name_H-M   'P 1'
#
loop_
_entity.id
_entity.type
_entity.pdbx_description
1 polymer ?
#
loop_
_entity_poly.entity_id
_entity_poly.type
_entity_poly.pdbx_seq_one_letter_code
_entity_poly.pdbx_strand_id
1 'polypeptide(L)'
;MKYKKFTLYPAIDIKNGKCVRLLFGDMERETVYHENPLDQAMWFVDQGAEWLHIVDLDGAVEGKNVNKSIIQKMLKLLQNKVHVQVGGGIRSLDDIDFWLENGVNRVILGTLALENPHFIEKLNKNYYKKIVIGADVRDGMIASHGWKNQSRVKAVDLIREFNPNIINSIIYTDISRDG
;
A
#
# COMPACT_ATOMS: atom_id res chain seq x y z
N MET A 1 27.99 15.36 -6.32
CA MET A 1 26.62 14.99 -5.89
C MET A 1 26.44 13.48 -6.12
N LYS A 2 26.21 12.68 -5.06
CA LYS A 2 25.78 11.29 -5.28
C LYS A 2 24.30 11.36 -5.70
N TYR A 3 24.00 10.99 -6.94
CA TYR A 3 22.61 10.82 -7.38
C TYR A 3 21.96 9.78 -6.46
N LYS A 4 20.84 10.14 -5.81
CA LYS A 4 20.01 9.15 -5.11
C LYS A 4 19.55 8.14 -6.14
N LYS A 5 19.80 6.85 -5.90
CA LYS A 5 19.33 5.76 -6.76
C LYS A 5 17.80 5.88 -6.89
N PHE A 6 17.30 5.99 -8.10
CA PHE A 6 15.86 5.91 -8.37
C PHE A 6 15.40 4.48 -8.10
N THR A 7 14.30 4.29 -7.38
CA THR A 7 13.73 2.97 -7.11
C THR A 7 12.37 2.86 -7.80
N LEU A 8 12.23 1.86 -8.65
CA LEU A 8 10.96 1.52 -9.28
C LEU A 8 10.19 0.54 -8.39
N TYR A 9 8.90 0.77 -8.25
CA TYR A 9 7.96 -0.10 -7.51
C TYR A 9 6.88 -0.59 -8.46
N PRO A 10 7.08 -1.70 -9.21
CA PRO A 10 5.98 -2.29 -9.96
C PRO A 10 4.82 -2.61 -9.03
N ALA A 11 3.61 -2.21 -9.44
CA ALA A 11 2.41 -2.37 -8.62
C ALA A 11 1.56 -3.55 -9.10
N ILE A 12 1.00 -4.29 -8.13
CA ILE A 12 0.03 -5.34 -8.34
C ILE A 12 -1.20 -5.01 -7.48
N ASP A 13 -2.23 -4.48 -8.12
CA ASP A 13 -3.52 -4.26 -7.51
C ASP A 13 -4.33 -5.54 -7.59
N ILE A 14 -4.82 -6.02 -6.44
CA ILE A 14 -5.56 -7.28 -6.34
C ILE A 14 -7.02 -6.98 -6.02
N LYS A 15 -7.92 -7.45 -6.90
CA LYS A 15 -9.37 -7.44 -6.71
C LYS A 15 -9.93 -8.80 -7.09
N ASN A 16 -10.77 -9.38 -6.23
CA ASN A 16 -11.33 -10.72 -6.41
C ASN A 16 -10.26 -11.78 -6.75
N GLY A 17 -9.06 -11.66 -6.16
CA GLY A 17 -7.94 -12.57 -6.38
C GLY A 17 -7.21 -12.43 -7.72
N LYS A 18 -7.51 -11.41 -8.54
CA LYS A 18 -6.90 -11.16 -9.85
C LYS A 18 -6.11 -9.85 -9.85
N CYS A 19 -5.18 -9.71 -10.80
CA CYS A 19 -4.48 -8.46 -11.04
C CYS A 19 -5.34 -7.54 -11.90
N VAL A 20 -5.64 -6.37 -11.38
CA VAL A 20 -6.50 -5.40 -12.05
C VAL A 20 -5.85 -4.01 -12.15
N ARG A 21 -6.37 -3.19 -13.03
CA ARG A 21 -6.17 -1.76 -13.08
C ARG A 21 -7.53 -1.08 -13.04
N LEU A 22 -7.72 -0.17 -12.11
CA LEU A 22 -8.91 0.66 -12.03
C LEU A 22 -8.71 1.94 -12.83
N LEU A 23 -9.76 2.45 -13.45
CA LEU A 23 -9.75 3.76 -14.07
C LEU A 23 -10.24 4.79 -13.03
N PHE A 24 -9.35 5.72 -12.63
CA PHE A 24 -9.59 6.72 -11.59
C PHE A 24 -10.06 6.11 -10.25
N GLY A 25 -9.61 4.88 -9.95
CA GLY A 25 -10.00 4.16 -8.74
C GLY A 25 -11.45 3.68 -8.68
N ASP A 26 -12.18 3.76 -9.79
CA ASP A 26 -13.56 3.28 -9.88
C ASP A 26 -13.60 1.75 -9.89
N MET A 27 -14.16 1.16 -8.83
CA MET A 27 -14.26 -0.29 -8.64
C MET A 27 -15.10 -0.99 -9.72
N GLU A 28 -16.00 -0.27 -10.40
CA GLU A 28 -16.83 -0.80 -11.48
C GLU A 28 -16.14 -0.69 -12.85
N ARG A 29 -15.00 0.03 -12.94
CA ARG A 29 -14.25 0.26 -14.18
C ARG A 29 -12.88 -0.39 -14.10
N GLU A 30 -12.88 -1.70 -13.91
CA GLU A 30 -11.66 -2.50 -13.84
C GLU A 30 -11.26 -3.08 -15.19
N THR A 31 -9.96 -3.21 -15.40
CA THR A 31 -9.37 -4.05 -16.44
C THR A 31 -8.56 -5.13 -15.76
N VAL A 32 -8.93 -6.39 -15.96
CA VAL A 32 -8.12 -7.54 -15.53
C VAL A 32 -6.98 -7.69 -16.54
N TYR A 33 -5.75 -7.50 -16.09
CA TYR A 33 -4.58 -7.66 -16.97
C TYR A 33 -3.82 -8.96 -16.73
N HIS A 34 -4.05 -9.63 -15.58
CA HIS A 34 -3.54 -10.97 -15.32
C HIS A 34 -4.43 -11.70 -14.32
N GLU A 35 -4.74 -12.97 -14.64
CA GLU A 35 -5.63 -13.80 -13.81
C GLU A 35 -4.94 -14.30 -12.53
N ASN A 36 -3.63 -14.49 -12.55
CA ASN A 36 -2.86 -15.04 -11.44
C ASN A 36 -1.82 -14.05 -10.89
N PRO A 37 -2.04 -13.45 -9.70
CA PRO A 37 -1.09 -12.53 -9.09
C PRO A 37 0.29 -13.13 -8.78
N LEU A 38 0.39 -14.45 -8.57
CA LEU A 38 1.66 -15.12 -8.31
C LEU A 38 2.56 -15.08 -9.55
N ASP A 39 1.99 -15.37 -10.72
CA ASP A 39 2.73 -15.40 -11.99
C ASP A 39 3.16 -13.96 -12.36
N GLN A 40 2.28 -12.98 -12.15
CA GLN A 40 2.60 -11.58 -12.38
C GLN A 40 3.74 -11.08 -11.47
N ALA A 41 3.72 -11.48 -10.21
CA ALA A 41 4.78 -11.12 -9.26
C ALA A 41 6.13 -11.73 -9.67
N MET A 42 6.15 -13.00 -10.09
CA MET A 42 7.37 -13.65 -10.56
C MET A 42 7.87 -13.03 -11.86
N TRP A 43 6.98 -12.66 -12.77
CA TRP A 43 7.38 -11.96 -13.99
C TRP A 43 8.12 -10.65 -13.67
N PHE A 44 7.64 -9.84 -12.72
CA PHE A 44 8.37 -8.63 -12.30
C PHE A 44 9.75 -8.95 -11.69
N VAL A 45 9.85 -10.00 -10.88
CA VAL A 45 11.14 -10.46 -10.33
C VAL A 45 12.10 -10.84 -11.45
N ASP A 46 11.64 -11.59 -12.45
CA ASP A 46 12.45 -12.02 -13.59
C ASP A 46 12.89 -10.84 -14.47
N GLN A 47 12.12 -9.74 -14.48
CA GLN A 47 12.52 -8.46 -15.10
C GLN A 47 13.47 -7.62 -14.22
N GLY A 48 13.89 -8.11 -13.05
CA GLY A 48 14.85 -7.45 -12.18
C GLY A 48 14.25 -6.44 -11.19
N ALA A 49 12.98 -6.54 -10.86
CA ALA A 49 12.38 -5.71 -9.83
C ALA A 49 13.06 -5.91 -8.47
N GLU A 50 13.50 -4.83 -7.84
CA GLU A 50 14.07 -4.84 -6.48
C GLU A 50 12.97 -4.70 -5.41
N TRP A 51 11.83 -4.13 -5.78
CA TRP A 51 10.65 -3.90 -4.94
C TRP A 51 9.38 -4.26 -5.68
N LEU A 52 8.36 -4.72 -4.93
CA LEU A 52 6.98 -4.84 -5.38
C LEU A 52 6.05 -4.06 -4.45
N HIS A 53 5.06 -3.41 -5.04
CA HIS A 53 3.97 -2.73 -4.35
C HIS A 53 2.68 -3.52 -4.56
N ILE A 54 2.11 -4.08 -3.50
CA ILE A 54 0.90 -4.91 -3.55
C ILE A 54 -0.24 -4.18 -2.84
N VAL A 55 -1.38 -4.08 -3.50
CA VAL A 55 -2.58 -3.45 -2.94
C VAL A 55 -3.74 -4.44 -2.92
N ASP A 56 -4.29 -4.69 -1.73
CA ASP A 56 -5.57 -5.38 -1.56
C ASP A 56 -6.70 -4.36 -1.75
N LEU A 57 -7.23 -4.25 -2.98
CA LEU A 57 -8.29 -3.28 -3.30
C LEU A 57 -9.59 -3.61 -2.60
N ASP A 58 -9.97 -4.89 -2.53
CA ASP A 58 -11.14 -5.33 -1.78
C ASP A 58 -10.99 -4.99 -0.31
N GLY A 59 -9.79 -5.24 0.24
CA GLY A 59 -9.45 -4.88 1.62
C GLY A 59 -9.50 -3.39 1.89
N ALA A 60 -9.06 -2.56 0.95
CA ALA A 60 -9.13 -1.11 1.09
C ALA A 60 -10.57 -0.61 1.25
N VAL A 61 -11.51 -1.24 0.54
CA VAL A 61 -12.95 -0.94 0.58
C VAL A 61 -13.62 -1.51 1.82
N GLU A 62 -13.35 -2.78 2.16
CA GLU A 62 -14.00 -3.48 3.26
C GLU A 62 -13.39 -3.18 4.63
N GLY A 63 -12.20 -2.59 4.67
CA GLY A 63 -11.50 -2.29 5.92
C GLY A 63 -10.92 -3.52 6.64
N LYS A 64 -10.68 -4.60 5.90
CA LYS A 64 -10.07 -5.85 6.39
C LYS A 64 -9.24 -6.50 5.28
N ASN A 65 -8.36 -7.45 5.62
CA ASN A 65 -7.49 -8.12 4.65
C ASN A 65 -8.25 -9.21 3.86
N VAL A 66 -8.92 -8.85 2.77
CA VAL A 66 -9.80 -9.76 1.98
C VAL A 66 -8.95 -10.76 1.17
N ASN A 67 -7.93 -10.27 0.47
CA ASN A 67 -7.06 -11.09 -0.36
C ASN A 67 -5.86 -11.70 0.40
N LYS A 68 -5.96 -11.77 1.74
CA LYS A 68 -4.91 -12.24 2.65
C LYS A 68 -4.25 -13.54 2.20
N SER A 69 -5.06 -14.54 1.85
CA SER A 69 -4.56 -15.89 1.48
C SER A 69 -3.69 -15.87 0.21
N ILE A 70 -4.09 -15.13 -0.83
CA ILE A 70 -3.31 -15.06 -2.06
C ILE A 70 -2.04 -14.24 -1.86
N ILE A 71 -2.11 -13.13 -1.12
CA ILE A 71 -0.93 -12.32 -0.81
C ILE A 71 0.07 -13.12 0.03
N GLN A 72 -0.36 -13.92 1.00
CA GLN A 72 0.54 -14.82 1.74
C GLN A 72 1.24 -15.84 0.83
N LYS A 73 0.54 -16.40 -0.16
CA LYS A 73 1.16 -17.30 -1.15
C LYS A 73 2.19 -16.57 -1.99
N MET A 74 1.90 -15.33 -2.41
CA MET A 74 2.86 -14.47 -3.11
C MET A 74 4.11 -14.23 -2.25
N LEU A 75 3.95 -13.84 -0.98
CA LEU A 75 5.07 -13.57 -0.08
C LEU A 75 5.98 -14.77 0.11
N LYS A 76 5.42 -15.99 0.24
CA LYS A 76 6.21 -17.23 0.31
C LYS A 76 7.03 -17.46 -0.97
N LEU A 77 6.43 -17.20 -2.14
CA LEU A 77 7.10 -17.35 -3.44
C LEU A 77 8.20 -16.31 -3.66
N LEU A 78 8.00 -15.10 -3.14
CA LEU A 78 8.88 -13.94 -3.29
C LEU A 78 10.00 -13.87 -2.24
N GLN A 79 9.96 -14.75 -1.24
CA GLN A 79 10.91 -14.74 -0.12
C GLN A 79 12.36 -14.72 -0.62
N ASN A 80 13.16 -13.79 -0.11
CA ASN A 80 14.58 -13.56 -0.47
C ASN A 80 14.86 -13.19 -1.94
N LYS A 81 13.83 -12.89 -2.74
CA LYS A 81 13.98 -12.51 -4.15
C LYS A 81 13.79 -11.02 -4.37
N VAL A 82 12.84 -10.41 -3.66
CA VAL A 82 12.42 -9.03 -3.84
C VAL A 82 11.87 -8.47 -2.54
N HIS A 83 12.00 -7.17 -2.33
CA HIS A 83 11.35 -6.49 -1.21
C HIS A 83 9.88 -6.22 -1.54
N VAL A 84 9.01 -6.34 -0.53
CA VAL A 84 7.57 -6.15 -0.72
C VAL A 84 7.02 -5.10 0.23
N GLN A 85 6.19 -4.20 -0.28
CA GLN A 85 5.32 -3.36 0.51
C GLN A 85 3.85 -3.66 0.20
N VAL A 86 3.00 -3.72 1.24
CA VAL A 86 1.59 -4.10 1.13
C VAL A 86 0.70 -3.01 1.71
N GLY A 87 -0.38 -2.68 0.99
CA GLY A 87 -1.46 -1.80 1.44
C GLY A 87 -2.83 -2.40 1.18
N GLY A 88 -3.87 -1.74 1.71
CA GLY A 88 -5.26 -2.17 1.61
C GLY A 88 -5.74 -2.97 2.81
N GLY A 89 -6.77 -2.46 3.49
CA GLY A 89 -7.44 -3.13 4.61
C GLY A 89 -6.69 -3.18 5.94
N ILE A 90 -5.53 -2.56 6.09
CA ILE A 90 -4.74 -2.53 7.33
C ILE A 90 -5.32 -1.46 8.26
N ARG A 91 -5.93 -1.88 9.37
CA ARG A 91 -6.66 -1.00 10.29
C ARG A 91 -6.24 -1.11 11.76
N SER A 92 -5.40 -2.09 12.11
CA SER A 92 -5.02 -2.38 13.48
C SER A 92 -3.53 -2.70 13.60
N LEU A 93 -3.04 -2.76 14.86
CA LEU A 93 -1.69 -3.25 15.14
C LEU A 93 -1.54 -4.72 14.74
N ASP A 94 -2.56 -5.53 15.00
CA ASP A 94 -2.57 -6.95 14.64
C ASP A 94 -2.43 -7.16 13.12
N ASP A 95 -3.03 -6.28 12.29
CA ASP A 95 -2.84 -6.32 10.84
C ASP A 95 -1.41 -5.97 10.44
N ILE A 96 -0.82 -4.95 11.10
CA ILE A 96 0.57 -4.56 10.85
C ILE A 96 1.50 -5.72 11.20
N ASP A 97 1.35 -6.29 12.40
CA ASP A 97 2.16 -7.42 12.88
C ASP A 97 2.02 -8.61 11.95
N PHE A 98 0.79 -8.95 11.58
CA PHE A 98 0.53 -10.04 10.65
C PHE A 98 1.33 -9.91 9.36
N TRP A 99 1.32 -8.75 8.70
CA TRP A 99 2.03 -8.57 7.45
C TRP A 99 3.56 -8.59 7.64
N LEU A 100 4.07 -7.93 8.68
CA LEU A 100 5.50 -7.89 8.96
C LEU A 100 6.06 -9.28 9.31
N GLU A 101 5.31 -10.08 10.10
CA GLU A 101 5.68 -11.46 10.45
C GLU A 101 5.63 -12.41 9.25
N ASN A 102 4.79 -12.11 8.24
CA ASN A 102 4.75 -12.86 6.98
C ASN A 102 5.78 -12.40 5.93
N GLY A 103 6.74 -11.55 6.32
CA GLY A 103 7.88 -11.18 5.48
C GLY A 103 7.69 -9.93 4.62
N VAL A 104 6.64 -9.16 4.87
CA VAL A 104 6.47 -7.83 4.26
C VAL A 104 7.52 -6.87 4.84
N ASN A 105 8.21 -6.14 3.97
CA ASN A 105 9.23 -5.18 4.40
C ASN A 105 8.62 -3.87 4.92
N ARG A 106 7.47 -3.45 4.35
CA ARG A 106 6.77 -2.23 4.75
C ARG A 106 5.26 -2.40 4.59
N VAL A 107 4.50 -1.83 5.52
CA VAL A 107 3.05 -1.72 5.42
C VAL A 107 2.64 -0.29 5.08
N ILE A 108 1.60 -0.16 4.25
CA ILE A 108 1.09 1.14 3.80
C ILE A 108 -0.22 1.41 4.51
N LEU A 109 -0.25 2.51 5.25
CA LEU A 109 -1.38 2.93 6.06
C LEU A 109 -1.99 4.20 5.44
N GLY A 110 -3.19 4.09 4.88
CA GLY A 110 -3.96 5.23 4.38
C GLY A 110 -5.00 5.67 5.40
N THR A 111 -6.15 5.01 5.43
CA THR A 111 -7.28 5.37 6.31
C THR A 111 -6.89 5.39 7.79
N LEU A 112 -6.12 4.40 8.27
CA LEU A 112 -5.67 4.38 9.67
C LEU A 112 -4.80 5.61 10.00
N ALA A 113 -3.95 6.04 9.09
CA ALA A 113 -3.12 7.22 9.26
C ALA A 113 -3.94 8.51 9.32
N LEU A 114 -5.03 8.59 8.54
CA LEU A 114 -5.95 9.72 8.56
C LEU A 114 -6.80 9.76 9.84
N GLU A 115 -7.35 8.62 10.25
CA GLU A 115 -8.30 8.53 11.36
C GLU A 115 -7.63 8.55 12.73
N ASN A 116 -6.41 8.02 12.82
CA ASN A 116 -5.68 7.94 14.08
C ASN A 116 -4.16 8.17 13.89
N PRO A 117 -3.74 9.38 13.53
CA PRO A 117 -2.31 9.67 13.34
C PRO A 117 -1.49 9.45 14.62
N HIS A 118 -2.07 9.72 15.80
CA HIS A 118 -1.42 9.48 17.09
C HIS A 118 -1.09 8.01 17.36
N PHE A 119 -1.83 7.07 16.78
CA PHE A 119 -1.51 5.65 16.87
C PHE A 119 -0.13 5.38 16.26
N ILE A 120 0.16 5.96 15.10
CA ILE A 120 1.44 5.78 14.41
C ILE A 120 2.59 6.38 15.20
N GLU A 121 2.38 7.56 15.79
CA GLU A 121 3.38 8.22 16.63
C GLU A 121 3.72 7.44 17.91
N LYS A 122 2.82 6.59 18.40
CA LYS A 122 3.01 5.75 19.58
C LYS A 122 3.62 4.38 19.27
N LEU A 123 3.84 4.04 18.00
CA LEU A 123 4.47 2.78 17.64
C LEU A 123 5.87 2.69 18.24
N ASN A 124 6.21 1.52 18.77
CA ASN A 124 7.53 1.27 19.32
C ASN A 124 8.61 1.14 18.21
N LYS A 125 9.88 1.12 18.61
CA LYS A 125 11.02 1.13 17.68
C LYS A 125 11.05 -0.05 16.71
N ASN A 126 10.37 -1.15 16.98
CA ASN A 126 10.35 -2.34 16.10
C ASN A 126 9.62 -2.07 14.77
N TYR A 127 8.73 -1.04 14.75
CA TYR A 127 7.99 -0.62 13.57
C TYR A 127 8.66 0.50 12.78
N TYR A 128 9.69 1.15 13.37
CA TYR A 128 10.35 2.29 12.74
C TYR A 128 10.89 1.91 11.35
N LYS A 129 10.64 2.80 10.38
CA LYS A 129 10.99 2.62 8.98
C LYS A 129 10.30 1.44 8.26
N LYS A 130 9.32 0.80 8.90
CA LYS A 130 8.47 -0.22 8.28
C LYS A 130 7.09 0.32 7.90
N ILE A 131 6.76 1.53 8.31
CA ILE A 131 5.49 2.20 8.03
C ILE A 131 5.65 3.16 6.86
N VAL A 132 4.75 3.07 5.91
CA VAL A 132 4.58 4.02 4.80
C VAL A 132 3.20 4.66 4.93
N ILE A 133 3.11 5.96 4.77
CA ILE A 133 1.83 6.67 4.76
C ILE A 133 1.31 6.74 3.33
N GLY A 134 0.11 6.22 3.08
CA GLY A 134 -0.63 6.39 1.84
C GLY A 134 -1.47 7.66 1.90
N ALA A 135 -1.15 8.63 1.07
CA ALA A 135 -1.89 9.88 0.94
C ALA A 135 -2.56 9.94 -0.42
N ASP A 136 -3.77 9.42 -0.51
CA ASP A 136 -4.59 9.47 -1.71
C ASP A 136 -5.37 10.77 -1.71
N VAL A 137 -5.19 11.58 -2.75
CA VAL A 137 -5.58 12.99 -2.74
C VAL A 137 -6.50 13.31 -3.91
N ARG A 138 -7.62 13.97 -3.61
CA ARG A 138 -8.52 14.57 -4.58
C ARG A 138 -8.73 16.03 -4.18
N ASP A 139 -8.47 16.96 -5.09
CA ASP A 139 -8.60 18.41 -4.87
C ASP A 139 -7.83 18.90 -3.61
N GLY A 140 -6.64 18.34 -3.36
CA GLY A 140 -5.79 18.70 -2.23
C GLY A 140 -6.19 18.09 -0.88
N MET A 141 -7.31 17.37 -0.81
CA MET A 141 -7.85 16.73 0.40
C MET A 141 -7.64 15.22 0.37
N ILE A 142 -7.40 14.60 1.54
CA ILE A 142 -7.23 13.15 1.66
C ILE A 142 -8.55 12.43 1.43
N ALA A 143 -8.50 11.38 0.61
CA ALA A 143 -9.56 10.38 0.49
C ALA A 143 -9.24 9.13 1.31
N SER A 144 -10.25 8.38 1.71
CA SER A 144 -10.13 7.17 2.53
C SER A 144 -11.12 6.08 2.12
N HIS A 145 -11.00 4.89 2.73
CA HIS A 145 -11.90 3.74 2.48
C HIS A 145 -11.97 3.35 1.00
N GLY A 146 -10.80 3.16 0.35
CA GLY A 146 -10.75 2.85 -1.08
C GLY A 146 -11.32 4.00 -1.93
N TRP A 147 -11.00 5.24 -1.53
CA TRP A 147 -11.39 6.50 -2.18
C TRP A 147 -12.88 6.85 -2.15
N LYS A 148 -13.68 6.08 -1.40
CA LYS A 148 -15.14 6.29 -1.25
C LYS A 148 -15.48 7.51 -0.42
N ASN A 149 -14.64 7.84 0.56
CA ASN A 149 -14.88 8.94 1.48
C ASN A 149 -13.88 10.08 1.22
N GLN A 150 -14.40 11.29 1.03
CA GLN A 150 -13.60 12.51 0.94
C GLN A 150 -13.52 13.15 2.32
N SER A 151 -12.30 13.32 2.85
CA SER A 151 -12.10 14.04 4.10
C SER A 151 -12.03 15.56 3.88
N ARG A 152 -11.99 16.31 4.99
CA ARG A 152 -11.69 17.75 4.99
C ARG A 152 -10.24 18.05 5.40
N VAL A 153 -9.41 17.02 5.51
CA VAL A 153 -8.01 17.13 5.91
C VAL A 153 -7.17 17.36 4.65
N LYS A 154 -6.41 18.42 4.64
CA LYS A 154 -5.45 18.69 3.56
C LYS A 154 -4.30 17.69 3.63
N ALA A 155 -3.86 17.20 2.48
CA ALA A 155 -2.74 16.27 2.40
C ALA A 155 -1.48 16.80 3.09
N VAL A 156 -1.16 18.09 2.90
CA VAL A 156 0.01 18.72 3.50
C VAL A 156 -0.06 18.77 5.03
N ASP A 157 -1.26 18.97 5.59
CA ASP A 157 -1.44 19.03 7.04
C ASP A 157 -1.27 17.64 7.65
N LEU A 158 -1.90 16.61 7.07
CA LEU A 158 -1.71 15.23 7.52
C LEU A 158 -0.23 14.78 7.47
N ILE A 159 0.44 15.07 6.36
CA ILE A 159 1.84 14.66 6.17
C ILE A 159 2.76 15.28 7.24
N ARG A 160 2.49 16.51 7.66
CA ARG A 160 3.29 17.21 8.67
C ARG A 160 3.14 16.64 10.08
N GLU A 161 2.10 15.87 10.35
CA GLU A 161 1.90 15.25 11.65
C GLU A 161 2.87 14.10 11.93
N PHE A 162 3.44 13.47 10.87
CA PHE A 162 4.26 12.27 11.05
C PHE A 162 5.73 12.57 11.26
N ASN A 163 6.28 11.99 12.33
CA ASN A 163 7.71 12.03 12.60
C ASN A 163 8.50 11.23 11.53
N PRO A 164 9.43 11.89 10.80
CA PRO A 164 10.21 11.24 9.75
C PRO A 164 11.16 10.14 10.28
N ASN A 165 11.40 10.05 11.58
CA ASN A 165 12.18 8.96 12.17
C ASN A 165 11.35 7.68 12.33
N ILE A 166 10.03 7.77 12.45
CA ILE A 166 9.10 6.65 12.61
C ILE A 166 8.73 6.09 11.24
N ILE A 167 8.20 6.93 10.35
CA ILE A 167 7.78 6.50 9.03
C ILE A 167 8.98 6.31 8.08
N ASN A 168 8.80 5.46 7.07
CA ASN A 168 9.79 5.28 6.01
C ASN A 168 9.66 6.35 4.92
N SER A 169 8.46 6.49 4.40
CA SER A 169 8.15 7.33 3.24
C SER A 169 6.65 7.65 3.20
N ILE A 170 6.29 8.50 2.27
CA ILE A 170 4.92 8.84 1.92
C ILE A 170 4.70 8.47 0.47
N ILE A 171 3.60 7.78 0.17
CA ILE A 171 3.10 7.58 -1.19
C ILE A 171 2.01 8.62 -1.40
N TYR A 172 2.21 9.48 -2.38
CA TYR A 172 1.23 10.49 -2.76
C TYR A 172 0.57 10.08 -4.07
N THR A 173 -0.75 9.89 -4.06
CA THR A 173 -1.55 9.57 -5.24
C THR A 173 -2.46 10.76 -5.57
N ASP A 174 -2.32 11.34 -6.75
CA ASP A 174 -3.31 12.26 -7.30
C ASP A 174 -4.40 11.42 -8.00
N ILE A 175 -5.53 11.22 -7.30
CA ILE A 175 -6.63 10.37 -7.77
C ILE A 175 -7.16 10.80 -9.15
N SER A 176 -7.13 12.11 -9.43
CA SER A 176 -7.63 12.65 -10.70
C SER A 176 -6.79 12.25 -11.92
N ARG A 177 -5.59 11.69 -11.67
CA ARG A 177 -4.61 11.30 -12.68
C ARG A 177 -4.23 9.82 -12.63
N ASP A 178 -4.86 9.05 -11.74
CA ASP A 178 -4.59 7.63 -11.60
C ASP A 178 -5.44 6.81 -12.59
N GLY A 179 -4.79 5.90 -13.34
CA GLY A 179 -5.44 5.02 -14.31
C GLY A 179 -5.08 5.24 -15.77
#